data_3730f65a15c86095da9256a78f80754c
#
_entry.id   3730f65a15c86095da9256a78f80754c
#
_cell.length_a   1.000
_cell.length_b   1.000
_cell.length_c   1.000
_cell.angle_alpha   90.00
_cell.angle_beta   90.00
_cell.angle_gamma   90.00
#
_symmetry.space_group_name_H-M   'P 1'
#
loop_
_entity.id
_entity.type
_entity.pdbx_description
1 polymer ?
#
loop_
_entity_poly.entity_id
_entity_poly.type
_entity_poly.pdbx_seq_one_letter_code
_entity_poly.pdbx_strand_id
1 'polypeptide(L)'
;MLIRGSCHCRNITFTLAWEPDPAEIPARACGCSFCIKHGGVWTSNPEAALSVRVEAPALVSRYGFGTQTAEFHVCSRCGAVPVVTSRIDHHVYAVVSVNAFEGVEPSLLGRAPASFEAETEAVRLARRKRSWISDVEFVEGGS
;
A
#
# COMPACT_ATOMS: atom_id res chain seq x y z
N MET A 1 -7.60 -14.40 -7.13
CA MET A 1 -6.94 -14.66 -5.83
C MET A 1 -7.32 -13.58 -4.83
N LEU A 2 -7.77 -13.97 -3.66
CA LEU A 2 -8.04 -13.03 -2.58
C LEU A 2 -6.87 -13.01 -1.61
N ILE A 3 -6.23 -11.86 -1.47
CA ILE A 3 -5.07 -11.68 -0.60
C ILE A 3 -5.53 -10.91 0.63
N ARG A 4 -5.15 -11.40 1.81
CA ARG A 4 -5.42 -10.72 3.08
C ARG A 4 -4.13 -10.15 3.64
N GLY A 5 -4.26 -9.03 4.31
CA GLY A 5 -3.14 -8.41 5.01
C GLY A 5 -3.59 -7.67 6.26
N SER A 6 -2.63 -7.37 7.11
CA SER A 6 -2.90 -6.72 8.40
C SER A 6 -1.65 -6.08 8.96
N CYS A 7 -1.81 -5.01 9.72
CA CYS A 7 -0.76 -4.58 10.63
C CYS A 7 -0.65 -5.61 11.76
N HIS A 8 0.40 -5.55 12.55
CA HIS A 8 0.66 -6.60 13.55
C HIS A 8 -0.46 -6.73 14.58
N CYS A 9 -1.01 -5.63 15.08
CA CYS A 9 -2.08 -5.66 16.08
C CYS A 9 -3.49 -5.80 15.49
N ARG A 10 -3.61 -5.83 14.15
CA ARG A 10 -4.85 -5.98 13.40
C ARG A 10 -5.79 -4.78 13.42
N ASN A 11 -5.32 -3.63 13.86
CA ASN A 11 -6.14 -2.41 13.79
C ASN A 11 -6.42 -1.99 12.34
N ILE A 12 -5.45 -2.24 11.45
CA ILE A 12 -5.60 -1.99 10.01
C ILE A 12 -5.51 -3.33 9.30
N THR A 13 -6.59 -3.73 8.64
CA THR A 13 -6.63 -4.96 7.85
C THR A 13 -7.06 -4.64 6.44
N PHE A 14 -6.73 -5.50 5.48
CA PHE A 14 -7.20 -5.31 4.12
C PHE A 14 -7.45 -6.65 3.42
N THR A 15 -8.29 -6.59 2.40
CA THR A 15 -8.44 -7.64 1.40
C THR A 15 -8.13 -7.04 0.04
N LEU A 16 -7.41 -7.79 -0.77
CA LEU A 16 -7.01 -7.39 -2.11
C LEU A 16 -7.44 -8.48 -3.09
N ALA A 17 -8.43 -8.17 -3.91
CA ALA A 17 -8.89 -9.08 -4.95
C ALA A 17 -8.02 -8.88 -6.20
N TRP A 18 -7.22 -9.87 -6.53
CA TRP A 18 -6.26 -9.83 -7.63
C TRP A 18 -6.71 -10.82 -8.71
N GLU A 19 -7.20 -10.29 -9.83
CA GLU A 19 -7.69 -11.08 -10.94
C GLU A 19 -6.97 -10.70 -12.25
N PRO A 20 -6.59 -11.68 -13.08
CA PRO A 20 -6.58 -13.12 -12.80
C PRO A 20 -5.54 -13.49 -11.74
N ASP A 21 -5.54 -14.75 -11.29
CA ASP A 21 -4.55 -15.21 -10.30
C ASP A 21 -3.14 -14.94 -10.80
N PRO A 22 -2.28 -14.30 -10.00
CA PRO A 22 -0.95 -13.93 -10.46
C PRO A 22 0.00 -15.12 -10.53
N ALA A 23 0.83 -15.16 -11.58
CA ALA A 23 1.96 -16.07 -11.62
C ALA A 23 3.08 -15.57 -10.69
N GLU A 24 3.16 -14.25 -10.52
CA GLU A 24 4.11 -13.58 -9.64
C GLU A 24 3.51 -12.26 -9.18
N ILE A 25 3.70 -11.93 -7.90
CA ILE A 25 3.30 -10.62 -7.34
C ILE A 25 4.55 -9.75 -7.25
N PRO A 26 4.60 -8.61 -7.96
CA PRO A 26 5.74 -7.70 -7.84
C PRO A 26 5.86 -7.20 -6.40
N ALA A 27 7.06 -7.24 -5.86
CA ALA A 27 7.36 -6.75 -4.51
C ALA A 27 8.50 -5.74 -4.61
N ARG A 28 8.16 -4.47 -4.65
CA ARG A 28 9.11 -3.38 -4.92
C ARG A 28 9.66 -2.83 -3.62
N ALA A 29 10.94 -3.08 -3.36
CA ALA A 29 11.66 -2.50 -2.24
C ALA A 29 11.98 -1.04 -2.59
N CYS A 30 11.21 -0.12 -2.04
CA CYS A 30 11.35 1.30 -2.36
C CYS A 30 12.63 1.88 -1.77
N GLY A 31 13.38 2.62 -2.59
CA GLY A 31 14.64 3.23 -2.18
C GLY A 31 14.53 4.63 -1.59
N CYS A 32 13.31 5.14 -1.36
CA CYS A 32 13.15 6.46 -0.76
C CYS A 32 13.62 6.46 0.70
N SER A 33 13.94 7.66 1.22
CA SER A 33 14.51 7.80 2.56
C SER A 33 13.65 7.19 3.67
N PHE A 34 12.32 7.27 3.55
CA PHE A 34 11.42 6.69 4.54
C PHE A 34 11.36 5.17 4.43
N CYS A 35 11.18 4.65 3.21
CA CYS A 35 11.04 3.21 3.00
C CYS A 35 12.32 2.45 3.36
N ILE A 36 13.50 3.02 3.11
CA ILE A 36 14.77 2.43 3.53
C ILE A 36 14.80 2.25 5.05
N LYS A 37 14.31 3.22 5.80
CA LYS A 37 14.37 3.19 7.27
C LYS A 37 13.43 2.18 7.90
N HIS A 38 12.28 1.88 7.27
CA HIS A 38 11.32 0.93 7.85
C HIS A 38 11.11 -0.34 7.02
N GLY A 39 11.90 -0.53 5.96
CA GLY A 39 11.83 -1.74 5.16
C GLY A 39 10.60 -1.83 4.27
N GLY A 40 10.17 -0.71 3.69
CA GLY A 40 8.98 -0.66 2.86
C GLY A 40 9.13 -1.45 1.57
N VAL A 41 8.23 -2.42 1.34
CA VAL A 41 8.16 -3.23 0.12
C VAL A 41 6.71 -3.25 -0.32
N TRP A 42 6.42 -2.76 -1.52
CA TRP A 42 5.06 -2.44 -1.95
C TRP A 42 4.67 -3.18 -3.21
N THR A 43 3.38 -3.44 -3.33
CA THR A 43 2.80 -3.98 -4.56
C THR A 43 1.52 -3.26 -4.91
N SER A 44 1.16 -3.36 -6.18
CA SER A 44 -0.10 -2.85 -6.72
C SER A 44 -0.44 -3.56 -8.01
N ASN A 45 -1.73 -3.49 -8.37
CA ASN A 45 -2.25 -3.94 -9.65
C ASN A 45 -3.42 -3.02 -9.97
N PRO A 46 -3.39 -2.26 -11.09
CA PRO A 46 -4.44 -1.28 -11.38
C PRO A 46 -5.82 -1.91 -11.56
N GLU A 47 -5.90 -3.22 -11.82
CA GLU A 47 -7.15 -3.94 -11.98
C GLU A 47 -7.62 -4.66 -10.73
N ALA A 48 -6.84 -4.58 -9.65
CA ALA A 48 -7.23 -5.18 -8.37
C ALA A 48 -8.23 -4.29 -7.62
N ALA A 49 -8.95 -4.90 -6.69
CA ALA A 49 -9.87 -4.18 -5.79
C ALA A 49 -9.37 -4.31 -4.35
N LEU A 50 -9.21 -3.19 -3.69
CA LEU A 50 -8.70 -3.11 -2.31
C LEU A 50 -9.79 -2.62 -1.37
N SER A 51 -10.03 -3.37 -0.30
CA SER A 51 -10.87 -2.94 0.81
C SER A 51 -10.01 -2.89 2.07
N VAL A 52 -9.92 -1.72 2.68
CA VAL A 52 -9.16 -1.51 3.91
C VAL A 52 -10.14 -1.27 5.04
N ARG A 53 -9.96 -2.01 6.14
CA ARG A 53 -10.77 -1.83 7.33
C ARG A 53 -9.91 -1.32 8.48
N VAL A 54 -10.36 -0.24 9.12
CA VAL A 54 -9.70 0.35 10.29
C VAL A 54 -10.64 0.26 11.47
N GLU A 55 -10.25 -0.50 12.51
CA GLU A 55 -11.10 -0.68 13.70
C GLU A 55 -11.13 0.59 14.54
N ALA A 56 -9.97 1.16 14.85
CA ALA A 56 -9.86 2.37 15.66
C ALA A 56 -9.11 3.44 14.86
N PRO A 57 -9.83 4.33 14.14
CA PRO A 57 -9.20 5.37 13.32
C PRO A 57 -8.29 6.31 14.12
N ALA A 58 -8.59 6.54 15.39
CA ALA A 58 -7.75 7.38 16.25
C ALA A 58 -6.34 6.81 16.46
N LEU A 59 -6.14 5.52 16.19
CA LEU A 59 -4.84 4.86 16.31
C LEU A 59 -4.11 4.74 14.95
N VAL A 60 -4.51 5.53 13.97
CA VAL A 60 -3.83 5.59 12.67
C VAL A 60 -3.25 6.97 12.48
N SER A 61 -1.94 7.02 12.25
CA SER A 61 -1.25 8.24 11.82
C SER A 61 -1.09 8.22 10.31
N ARG A 62 -1.21 9.38 9.69
CA ARG A 62 -0.97 9.55 8.24
C ARG A 62 0.28 10.40 8.08
N TYR A 63 1.31 9.78 7.56
CA TYR A 63 2.61 10.43 7.39
C TYR A 63 2.85 10.78 5.91
N GLY A 64 3.22 12.02 5.67
CA GLY A 64 3.60 12.50 4.35
C GLY A 64 4.90 13.27 4.40
N PHE A 65 5.65 13.26 3.32
CA PHE A 65 6.92 13.96 3.19
C PHE A 65 7.20 14.28 1.72
N GLY A 66 8.27 15.02 1.46
CA GLY A 66 8.63 15.39 0.11
C GLY A 66 7.55 16.23 -0.57
N THR A 67 6.97 15.74 -1.66
CA THR A 67 5.90 16.45 -2.38
C THR A 67 4.57 16.44 -1.66
N GLN A 68 4.44 15.71 -0.56
CA GLN A 68 3.19 15.54 0.20
C GLN A 68 2.06 14.94 -0.63
N THR A 69 2.37 14.17 -1.65
CA THR A 69 1.38 13.59 -2.56
C THR A 69 0.95 12.17 -2.17
N ALA A 70 1.58 11.59 -1.16
CA ALA A 70 1.23 10.27 -0.66
C ALA A 70 1.09 10.29 0.86
N GLU A 71 0.17 9.47 1.37
CA GLU A 71 -0.03 9.29 2.80
C GLU A 71 0.27 7.84 3.17
N PHE A 72 1.22 7.67 4.09
CA PHE A 72 1.55 6.37 4.67
C PHE A 72 0.66 6.17 5.90
N HIS A 73 -0.19 5.14 5.87
CA HIS A 73 -1.10 4.85 6.98
C HIS A 73 -0.38 3.99 7.99
N VAL A 74 0.03 4.61 9.08
CA VAL A 74 0.85 4.01 10.14
C VAL A 74 -0.03 3.64 11.31
N CYS A 75 0.01 2.38 11.73
CA CYS A 75 -0.66 1.99 12.97
C CYS A 75 0.13 2.53 14.14
N SER A 76 -0.48 3.45 14.91
CA SER A 76 0.19 4.07 16.06
C SER A 76 0.41 3.09 17.21
N ARG A 77 -0.31 1.95 17.22
CA ARG A 77 -0.19 0.95 18.26
C ARG A 77 0.96 -0.02 18.00
N CYS A 78 1.10 -0.53 16.78
CA CYS A 78 2.14 -1.53 16.48
C CYS A 78 3.25 -1.01 15.55
N GLY A 79 3.07 0.16 14.94
CA GLY A 79 4.08 0.77 14.09
C GLY A 79 4.15 0.26 12.66
N ALA A 80 3.35 -0.72 12.28
CA ALA A 80 3.36 -1.24 10.92
C ALA A 80 2.68 -0.27 9.95
N VAL A 81 3.08 -0.34 8.67
CA VAL A 81 2.57 0.51 7.60
C VAL A 81 2.01 -0.37 6.49
N PRO A 82 0.75 -0.82 6.59
CA PRO A 82 0.20 -1.76 5.62
C PRO A 82 -0.23 -1.14 4.29
N VAL A 83 -0.56 0.15 4.26
CA VAL A 83 -1.16 0.79 3.08
C VAL A 83 -0.60 2.19 2.89
N VAL A 84 -0.39 2.57 1.64
CA VAL A 84 -0.07 3.94 1.23
C VAL A 84 -1.11 4.39 0.21
N THR A 85 -1.64 5.59 0.38
CA THR A 85 -2.61 6.16 -0.57
C THR A 85 -2.08 7.43 -1.19
N SER A 86 -2.59 7.73 -2.39
CA SER A 86 -2.34 8.99 -3.09
C SER A 86 -3.66 9.46 -3.69
N ARG A 87 -4.08 10.67 -3.33
CA ARG A 87 -5.27 11.27 -3.92
C ARG A 87 -4.86 12.10 -5.12
N ILE A 88 -5.37 11.74 -6.29
CA ILE A 88 -5.04 12.41 -7.55
C ILE A 88 -6.35 12.68 -8.28
N ASP A 89 -6.61 13.95 -8.63
CA ASP A 89 -7.84 14.37 -9.31
C ASP A 89 -9.11 13.88 -8.59
N HIS A 90 -9.12 14.00 -7.26
CA HIS A 90 -10.24 13.58 -6.39
C HIS A 90 -10.46 12.07 -6.31
N HIS A 91 -9.53 11.26 -6.85
CA HIS A 91 -9.60 9.81 -6.80
C HIS A 91 -8.47 9.27 -5.93
N VAL A 92 -8.75 8.23 -5.14
CA VAL A 92 -7.77 7.60 -4.25
C VAL A 92 -7.16 6.39 -4.94
N TYR A 93 -5.83 6.38 -5.00
CA TYR A 93 -5.03 5.26 -5.48
C TYR A 93 -4.22 4.69 -4.31
N ALA A 94 -3.90 3.41 -4.35
CA ALA A 94 -3.19 2.78 -3.23
C ALA A 94 -2.17 1.75 -3.67
N VAL A 95 -1.18 1.54 -2.81
CA VAL A 95 -0.32 0.38 -2.81
C VAL A 95 -0.42 -0.27 -1.44
N VAL A 96 -0.11 -1.56 -1.35
CA VAL A 96 -0.13 -2.29 -0.08
C VAL A 96 1.26 -2.89 0.19
N SER A 97 1.57 -3.06 1.47
CA SER A 97 2.82 -3.68 1.91
C SER A 97 2.73 -5.19 1.76
N VAL A 98 3.68 -5.78 1.05
CA VAL A 98 3.76 -7.25 0.97
C VAL A 98 4.16 -7.86 2.31
N ASN A 99 4.80 -7.06 3.18
CA ASN A 99 5.16 -7.50 4.53
C ASN A 99 3.93 -7.68 5.43
N ALA A 100 2.80 -7.09 5.04
CA ALA A 100 1.54 -7.22 5.77
C ALA A 100 0.71 -8.43 5.31
N PHE A 101 1.11 -9.10 4.24
CA PHE A 101 0.36 -10.23 3.69
C PHE A 101 0.29 -11.40 4.68
N GLU A 102 -0.85 -12.07 4.68
CA GLU A 102 -1.11 -13.26 5.48
C GLU A 102 -1.49 -14.41 4.56
N GLY A 103 -0.83 -15.57 4.72
CA GLY A 103 -1.17 -16.76 3.96
C GLY A 103 -0.70 -16.77 2.49
N VAL A 104 0.20 -15.88 2.13
CA VAL A 104 0.75 -15.83 0.77
C VAL A 104 2.11 -16.52 0.76
N GLU A 105 2.29 -17.48 -0.16
CA GLU A 105 3.57 -18.17 -0.30
C GLU A 105 4.68 -17.17 -0.70
N PRO A 106 5.79 -17.12 0.07
CA PRO A 106 6.88 -16.19 -0.26
C PRO A 106 7.46 -16.36 -1.68
N SER A 107 7.39 -17.57 -2.22
CA SER A 107 7.87 -17.85 -3.58
C SER A 107 7.04 -17.16 -4.66
N LEU A 108 5.83 -16.71 -4.33
CA LEU A 108 4.99 -15.97 -5.26
C LEU A 108 5.44 -14.52 -5.41
N LEU A 109 6.25 -14.00 -4.48
CA LEU A 109 6.70 -12.61 -4.48
C LEU A 109 7.95 -12.45 -5.33
N GLY A 110 7.89 -11.59 -6.35
CA GLY A 110 9.05 -11.22 -7.15
C GLY A 110 9.66 -9.94 -6.59
N ARG A 111 10.64 -10.09 -5.70
CA ARG A 111 11.28 -8.94 -5.03
C ARG A 111 12.30 -8.27 -5.93
N ALA A 112 12.24 -6.94 -6.01
CA ALA A 112 13.17 -6.13 -6.77
C ALA A 112 13.27 -4.74 -6.16
N PRO A 113 14.44 -4.10 -6.24
CA PRO A 113 14.57 -2.71 -5.81
C PRO A 113 13.81 -1.79 -6.76
N ALA A 114 13.32 -0.67 -6.25
CA ALA A 114 12.67 0.35 -7.05
C ALA A 114 13.09 1.73 -6.55
N SER A 115 13.37 2.65 -7.47
CA SER A 115 13.69 4.02 -7.15
C SER A 115 12.96 4.95 -8.09
N PHE A 116 12.30 5.96 -7.52
CA PHE A 116 11.53 6.95 -8.28
C PHE A 116 12.00 8.37 -7.97
N GLU A 117 13.17 8.50 -7.37
CA GLU A 117 13.69 9.81 -6.92
C GLU A 117 13.92 10.81 -8.07
N ALA A 118 14.24 10.30 -9.25
CA ALA A 118 14.48 11.16 -10.41
C ALA A 118 13.19 11.65 -11.08
N GLU A 119 12.04 11.15 -10.67
CA GLU A 119 10.77 11.58 -11.27
C GLU A 119 10.39 12.98 -10.82
N THR A 120 9.84 13.77 -11.77
CA THR A 120 9.12 14.99 -11.40
C THR A 120 7.81 14.62 -10.72
N GLU A 121 7.16 15.59 -10.05
CA GLU A 121 5.85 15.34 -9.44
C GLU A 121 4.83 14.90 -10.49
N ALA A 122 4.78 15.56 -11.64
CA ALA A 122 3.84 15.23 -12.72
C ALA A 122 4.02 13.79 -13.22
N VAL A 123 5.26 13.37 -13.45
CA VAL A 123 5.58 12.00 -13.90
C VAL A 123 5.19 10.98 -12.82
N ARG A 124 5.46 11.29 -11.56
CA ARG A 124 5.10 10.43 -10.42
C ARG A 124 3.60 10.21 -10.32
N LEU A 125 2.81 11.28 -10.40
CA LEU A 125 1.35 11.18 -10.32
C LEU A 125 0.78 10.41 -11.52
N ALA A 126 1.32 10.63 -12.72
CA ALA A 126 0.91 9.89 -13.91
C ALA A 126 1.21 8.39 -13.79
N ARG A 127 2.37 8.02 -13.22
CA ARG A 127 2.74 6.64 -12.98
C ARG A 127 1.78 5.99 -11.98
N ARG A 128 1.42 6.68 -10.90
CA ARG A 128 0.48 6.17 -9.88
C ARG A 128 -0.90 5.91 -10.48
N LYS A 129 -1.42 6.81 -11.30
CA LYS A 129 -2.71 6.62 -11.98
C LYS A 129 -2.70 5.38 -12.86
N ARG A 130 -1.57 5.05 -13.44
CA ARG A 130 -1.42 3.95 -14.39
C ARG A 130 -1.19 2.61 -13.70
N SER A 131 -0.50 2.58 -12.55
CA SER A 131 0.00 1.35 -11.95
C SER A 131 -0.48 1.07 -10.53
N TRP A 132 -0.97 2.06 -9.79
CA TRP A 132 -1.50 1.85 -8.45
C TRP A 132 -2.92 1.27 -8.51
N ILE A 133 -3.35 0.65 -7.42
CA ILE A 133 -4.72 0.16 -7.28
C ILE A 133 -5.66 1.35 -7.34
N SER A 134 -6.63 1.33 -8.25
CA SER A 134 -7.58 2.44 -8.44
C SER A 134 -8.95 2.18 -7.81
N ASP A 135 -9.29 0.92 -7.51
CA ASP A 135 -10.53 0.56 -6.84
C ASP A 135 -10.21 0.36 -5.36
N VAL A 136 -10.41 1.42 -4.58
CA VAL A 136 -10.02 1.47 -3.15
C VAL A 136 -11.20 1.87 -2.30
N GLU A 137 -11.50 1.06 -1.28
CA GLU A 137 -12.54 1.34 -0.31
C GLU A 137 -11.95 1.31 1.09
N PHE A 138 -12.29 2.31 1.91
CA PHE A 138 -11.95 2.34 3.33
C PHE A 138 -13.23 2.19 4.15
N VAL A 139 -13.22 1.24 5.07
CA VAL A 139 -14.32 1.02 6.02
C VAL A 139 -13.78 1.23 7.42
N GLU A 140 -14.41 2.14 8.16
CA GLU A 140 -14.06 2.37 9.55
C GLU A 140 -15.01 1.57 10.43
N GLY A 141 -14.46 0.76 11.31
CA GLY A 141 -15.22 -0.02 12.27
C GLY A 141 -15.41 0.73 13.57
N GLY A 142 -16.13 0.13 14.48
CA GLY A 142 -16.08 0.51 15.88
C GLY A 142 -16.63 1.86 16.25
N SER A 143 -17.60 2.31 15.58
CA SER A 143 -18.30 3.50 16.07
C SER A 143 -18.87 3.24 17.47
#